data_b9c745146dde78aab80c6ca4d7066a4b
#
_entry.id   b9c745146dde78aab80c6ca4d7066a4b
#
_cell.length_a   1.000
_cell.length_b   1.000
_cell.length_c   1.000
_cell.angle_alpha   90.00
_cell.angle_beta   90.00
_cell.angle_gamma   90.00
#
_symmetry.space_group_name_H-M   'P 1'
#
loop_
_entity.id
_entity.type
_entity.pdbx_description
1 polymer ?
#
loop_
_entity_poly.entity_id
_entity_poly.type
_entity_poly.pdbx_seq_one_letter_code
_entity_poly.pdbx_strand_id
1 'polypeptide(L)'
;MIATPAQHVAEELSVEFRQSIVSACPELSGRERFKAHLGKVGSGVETSQGLSREESAEALNLILTAQASPAQIGAFLIAHRIRRPEPQELTGMLDTYRALGPQLKSAIGQKRPVCFGMPFDGRTRTAPIYPLTALVLLSTGQPIVLQGGRRMPVKYGITAEELFKSLGLELKGLTMDQVEAGFNNNGLALIYQPDHFPLAESLISYRDEIGKRPPLASLELLWTAHQGEHLLVSGFVHPPTENRAWKALELAGEKSLITVKGLEGSTDLPISRACVMSWVQAGQPERLVLHPRDHGCFDQDIEWNNIEQWSKQALEALNNRGPLSQPLRWNAGTYLWLSGQADNHADGVDQADACLKSGAAKATLDQLIIWRSNVG
;
A
#
# COMPACT_ATOMS: atom_id res chain seq x y z
N MET A 1 35.89 -5.52 2.84
CA MET A 1 34.47 -5.32 3.19
C MET A 1 33.68 -5.64 1.92
N ILE A 2 32.86 -6.68 1.95
CA ILE A 2 32.01 -7.04 0.81
C ILE A 2 30.86 -6.04 0.81
N ALA A 3 30.65 -5.32 -0.30
CA ALA A 3 29.54 -4.40 -0.46
C ALA A 3 28.21 -5.14 -0.24
N THR A 4 27.29 -4.54 0.52
CA THR A 4 25.96 -5.12 0.72
C THR A 4 25.18 -5.07 -0.61
N PRO A 5 24.19 -5.98 -0.83
CA PRO A 5 23.35 -5.94 -2.03
C PRO A 5 22.71 -4.57 -2.30
N ALA A 6 22.36 -3.83 -1.23
CA ALA A 6 21.83 -2.47 -1.32
C ALA A 6 22.85 -1.46 -1.88
N GLN A 7 24.15 -1.65 -1.65
CA GLN A 7 25.19 -0.78 -2.20
C GLN A 7 25.40 -1.02 -3.70
N HIS A 8 25.28 -2.27 -4.15
CA HIS A 8 25.38 -2.61 -5.59
C HIS A 8 24.22 -2.03 -6.40
N VAL A 9 22.98 -2.17 -5.90
CA VAL A 9 21.80 -1.60 -6.56
C VAL A 9 21.85 -0.07 -6.58
N ALA A 10 22.42 0.58 -5.56
CA ALA A 10 22.58 2.03 -5.51
C ALA A 10 23.59 2.56 -6.54
N GLU A 11 24.56 1.75 -6.98
CA GLU A 11 25.55 2.13 -8.01
C GLU A 11 25.00 2.06 -9.44
N GLU A 12 24.00 1.21 -9.70
CA GLU A 12 23.35 1.05 -11.01
C GLU A 12 22.23 2.07 -11.28
N LEU A 13 21.81 2.85 -10.28
CA LEU A 13 20.77 3.86 -10.43
C LEU A 13 21.21 5.01 -11.34
N SER A 14 20.35 5.36 -12.31
CA SER A 14 20.66 6.31 -13.37
C SER A 14 21.22 7.64 -12.86
N VAL A 15 22.21 8.16 -13.57
CA VAL A 15 22.87 9.46 -13.32
C VAL A 15 21.85 10.61 -13.29
N GLU A 16 20.77 10.51 -14.07
CA GLU A 16 19.69 11.52 -14.15
C GLU A 16 18.94 11.68 -12.84
N PHE A 17 18.67 10.60 -12.11
CA PHE A 17 17.99 10.71 -10.81
C PHE A 17 18.91 11.32 -9.74
N ARG A 18 20.20 11.00 -9.76
CA ARG A 18 21.18 11.61 -8.83
C ARG A 18 21.25 13.14 -9.00
N GLN A 19 20.94 13.64 -10.20
CA GLN A 19 20.86 15.09 -10.49
C GLN A 19 19.53 15.71 -10.07
N SER A 20 18.44 14.95 -9.97
CA SER A 20 17.12 15.47 -9.62
C SER A 20 16.96 15.72 -8.10
N ILE A 21 17.68 15.00 -7.24
CA ILE A 21 17.75 15.28 -5.80
C ILE A 21 18.92 16.24 -5.57
N VAL A 22 18.64 17.52 -5.66
CA VAL A 22 19.66 18.59 -5.51
C VAL A 22 20.19 18.56 -4.09
N SER A 23 21.44 18.12 -3.91
CA SER A 23 22.16 18.30 -2.67
C SER A 23 22.56 19.77 -2.51
N ALA A 24 22.18 20.38 -1.39
CA ALA A 24 22.57 21.77 -1.08
C ALA A 24 24.09 21.93 -0.89
N CYS A 25 24.83 20.83 -0.62
CA CYS A 25 26.27 20.82 -0.37
C CYS A 25 26.89 19.55 -0.99
N PRO A 26 27.10 19.50 -2.30
CA PRO A 26 27.58 18.31 -3.01
C PRO A 26 29.01 17.86 -2.61
N GLU A 27 29.82 18.74 -2.04
CA GLU A 27 31.16 18.46 -1.54
C GLU A 27 31.20 17.70 -0.22
N LEU A 28 30.07 17.68 0.54
CA LEU A 28 29.98 16.95 1.80
C LEU A 28 29.65 15.46 1.57
N SER A 29 30.20 14.59 2.42
CA SER A 29 29.82 13.18 2.42
C SER A 29 28.33 12.99 2.78
N GLY A 30 27.73 11.88 2.37
CA GLY A 30 26.35 11.56 2.71
C GLY A 30 26.06 11.61 4.21
N ARG A 31 27.02 11.17 5.04
CA ARG A 31 26.90 11.23 6.51
C ARG A 31 26.87 12.67 7.06
N GLU A 32 27.65 13.57 6.46
CA GLU A 32 27.67 14.98 6.87
C GLU A 32 26.39 15.70 6.46
N ARG A 33 25.93 15.48 5.22
CA ARG A 33 24.63 16.01 4.77
C ARG A 33 23.48 15.49 5.63
N PHE A 34 23.46 14.19 5.93
CA PHE A 34 22.43 13.60 6.78
C PHE A 34 22.44 14.15 8.21
N LYS A 35 23.63 14.50 8.76
CA LYS A 35 23.76 15.14 10.06
C LYS A 35 23.03 16.50 10.10
N ALA A 36 23.02 17.25 9.03
CA ALA A 36 22.26 18.52 8.93
C ALA A 36 20.75 18.27 9.02
N HIS A 37 20.23 17.28 8.27
CA HIS A 37 18.80 16.90 8.32
C HIS A 37 18.40 16.39 9.72
N LEU A 38 19.24 15.55 10.32
CA LEU A 38 19.02 15.05 11.68
C LEU A 38 19.02 16.21 12.69
N GLY A 39 19.91 17.20 12.53
CA GLY A 39 19.96 18.40 13.36
C GLY A 39 18.64 19.18 13.33
N LYS A 40 18.01 19.34 12.17
CA LYS A 40 16.70 20.01 12.06
C LYS A 40 15.60 19.24 12.78
N VAL A 41 15.51 17.93 12.55
CA VAL A 41 14.42 17.08 13.07
C VAL A 41 14.57 16.78 14.56
N GLY A 42 15.80 16.69 15.05
CA GLY A 42 16.14 16.18 16.37
C GLY A 42 16.66 17.19 17.37
N SER A 43 16.50 18.50 17.15
CA SER A 43 17.06 19.55 18.02
C SER A 43 16.40 19.64 19.40
N GLY A 44 15.15 19.23 19.56
CA GLY A 44 14.38 19.29 20.80
C GLY A 44 12.91 19.62 20.55
N VAL A 45 12.08 19.55 21.58
CA VAL A 45 10.62 19.70 21.47
C VAL A 45 10.24 21.07 20.89
N GLU A 46 10.92 22.13 21.35
CA GLU A 46 10.63 23.52 20.98
C GLU A 46 11.44 24.01 19.76
N THR A 47 12.55 23.32 19.43
CA THR A 47 13.54 23.79 18.45
C THR A 47 13.61 22.94 17.19
N SER A 48 12.99 21.77 17.19
CA SER A 48 12.92 20.92 16.01
C SER A 48 12.13 21.58 14.88
N GLN A 49 12.70 21.54 13.69
CA GLN A 49 12.11 22.10 12.46
C GLN A 49 11.69 21.01 11.51
N GLY A 50 10.72 21.31 10.63
CA GLY A 50 10.39 20.47 9.51
C GLY A 50 11.48 20.50 8.44
N LEU A 51 11.54 19.44 7.65
CA LEU A 51 12.32 19.41 6.42
C LEU A 51 11.49 20.02 5.28
N SER A 52 12.17 20.63 4.29
CA SER A 52 11.54 20.89 3.01
C SER A 52 11.25 19.58 2.28
N ARG A 53 10.51 19.64 1.16
CA ARG A 53 10.28 18.47 0.27
C ARG A 53 11.60 17.88 -0.22
N GLU A 54 12.51 18.72 -0.67
CA GLU A 54 13.82 18.35 -1.21
C GLU A 54 14.72 17.76 -0.11
N GLU A 55 14.76 18.37 1.06
CA GLU A 55 15.52 17.88 2.21
C GLU A 55 15.01 16.51 2.69
N SER A 56 13.70 16.33 2.69
CA SER A 56 13.09 15.05 3.07
C SER A 56 13.35 13.97 2.02
N ALA A 57 13.31 14.32 0.73
CA ALA A 57 13.69 13.42 -0.34
C ALA A 57 15.17 13.02 -0.23
N GLU A 58 16.07 13.97 0.00
CA GLU A 58 17.49 13.69 0.19
C GLU A 58 17.73 12.83 1.43
N ALA A 59 17.11 13.15 2.56
CA ALA A 59 17.25 12.36 3.78
C ALA A 59 16.85 10.89 3.56
N LEU A 60 15.72 10.63 2.91
CA LEU A 60 15.31 9.27 2.62
C LEU A 60 16.22 8.59 1.58
N ASN A 61 16.68 9.31 0.56
CA ASN A 61 17.65 8.77 -0.39
C ASN A 61 18.94 8.34 0.31
N LEU A 62 19.49 9.18 1.20
CA LEU A 62 20.71 8.84 1.97
C LEU A 62 20.50 7.63 2.91
N ILE A 63 19.30 7.44 3.43
CA ILE A 63 18.95 6.25 4.20
C ILE A 63 18.90 5.01 3.29
N LEU A 64 18.13 5.05 2.21
CA LEU A 64 17.90 3.90 1.32
C LEU A 64 19.18 3.44 0.63
N THR A 65 20.08 4.38 0.30
CA THR A 65 21.37 4.10 -0.36
C THR A 65 22.50 3.82 0.65
N ALA A 66 22.19 3.62 1.93
CA ALA A 66 23.14 3.32 3.00
C ALA A 66 24.28 4.36 3.16
N GLN A 67 24.02 5.61 2.80
CA GLN A 67 24.97 6.72 2.99
C GLN A 67 24.87 7.34 4.39
N ALA A 68 23.75 7.19 5.10
CA ALA A 68 23.61 7.50 6.51
C ALA A 68 24.12 6.32 7.36
N SER A 69 24.69 6.61 8.55
CA SER A 69 25.12 5.55 9.47
C SER A 69 23.92 4.93 10.21
N PRO A 70 24.02 3.68 10.73
CA PRO A 70 22.96 3.05 11.52
C PRO A 70 22.47 3.92 12.68
N ALA A 71 23.40 4.57 13.40
CA ALA A 71 23.07 5.46 14.52
C ALA A 71 22.28 6.69 14.05
N GLN A 72 22.64 7.27 12.91
CA GLN A 72 21.93 8.39 12.31
C GLN A 72 20.53 7.99 11.86
N ILE A 73 20.39 6.83 11.22
CA ILE A 73 19.09 6.29 10.77
C ILE A 73 18.16 6.10 11.97
N GLY A 74 18.60 5.38 13.00
CA GLY A 74 17.80 5.14 14.20
C GLY A 74 17.36 6.43 14.88
N ALA A 75 18.29 7.38 15.07
CA ALA A 75 18.00 8.68 15.68
C ALA A 75 16.99 9.49 14.85
N PHE A 76 17.14 9.51 13.50
CA PHE A 76 16.24 10.21 12.61
C PHE A 76 14.84 9.61 12.65
N LEU A 77 14.72 8.29 12.53
CA LEU A 77 13.43 7.61 12.50
C LEU A 77 12.61 7.86 13.77
N ILE A 78 13.26 7.86 14.95
CA ILE A 78 12.60 8.13 16.22
C ILE A 78 12.27 9.61 16.39
N ALA A 79 13.19 10.53 16.09
CA ALA A 79 12.95 11.96 16.18
C ALA A 79 11.82 12.40 15.23
N HIS A 80 11.87 11.96 13.98
CA HIS A 80 10.84 12.24 12.98
C HIS A 80 9.47 11.67 13.39
N ARG A 81 9.43 10.48 14.01
CA ARG A 81 8.20 9.91 14.54
C ARG A 81 7.59 10.75 15.66
N ILE A 82 8.40 11.23 16.62
CA ILE A 82 7.93 12.02 17.78
C ILE A 82 7.40 13.37 17.29
N ARG A 83 8.12 14.04 16.41
CA ARG A 83 7.74 15.31 15.83
C ARG A 83 6.51 15.19 14.93
N ARG A 84 6.32 14.06 14.29
CA ARG A 84 5.34 13.77 13.22
C ARG A 84 5.61 14.57 11.94
N PRO A 85 5.83 13.89 10.80
CA PRO A 85 6.14 14.55 9.54
C PRO A 85 5.04 15.49 9.09
N GLU A 86 5.46 16.61 8.53
CA GLU A 86 4.60 17.55 7.81
C GLU A 86 4.27 17.00 6.41
N PRO A 87 3.22 17.51 5.73
CA PRO A 87 2.83 17.03 4.41
C PRO A 87 3.96 17.08 3.36
N GLN A 88 4.73 18.16 3.30
CA GLN A 88 5.84 18.30 2.36
C GLN A 88 6.96 17.29 2.61
N GLU A 89 7.16 16.88 3.86
CA GLU A 89 8.15 15.85 4.20
C GLU A 89 7.71 14.47 3.70
N LEU A 90 6.43 14.12 3.86
CA LEU A 90 5.86 12.90 3.29
C LEU A 90 5.92 12.91 1.77
N THR A 91 5.69 14.08 1.15
CA THR A 91 5.80 14.25 -0.30
C THR A 91 7.22 14.01 -0.79
N GLY A 92 8.23 14.57 -0.13
CA GLY A 92 9.64 14.33 -0.46
C GLY A 92 10.02 12.85 -0.33
N MET A 93 9.51 12.17 0.69
CA MET A 93 9.69 10.73 0.84
C MET A 93 9.02 9.94 -0.30
N LEU A 94 7.81 10.34 -0.73
CA LEU A 94 7.12 9.74 -1.89
C LEU A 94 7.91 9.94 -3.18
N ASP A 95 8.51 11.11 -3.39
CA ASP A 95 9.37 11.38 -4.55
C ASP A 95 10.53 10.38 -4.61
N THR A 96 11.17 10.14 -3.47
CA THR A 96 12.26 9.16 -3.38
C THR A 96 11.77 7.72 -3.66
N TYR A 97 10.61 7.34 -3.14
CA TYR A 97 10.03 6.01 -3.41
C TYR A 97 9.65 5.83 -4.88
N ARG A 98 9.09 6.87 -5.51
CA ARG A 98 8.78 6.86 -6.95
C ARG A 98 10.02 6.75 -7.83
N ALA A 99 11.11 7.34 -7.39
CA ALA A 99 12.35 7.35 -8.16
C ALA A 99 13.20 6.09 -7.97
N LEU A 100 13.23 5.51 -6.76
CA LEU A 100 14.06 4.35 -6.43
C LEU A 100 13.29 3.03 -6.41
N GLY A 101 11.97 3.09 -6.31
CA GLY A 101 11.11 1.92 -6.23
C GLY A 101 10.83 1.28 -7.59
N PRO A 102 10.23 0.09 -7.57
CA PRO A 102 9.82 -0.59 -8.79
C PRO A 102 8.76 0.22 -9.53
N GLN A 103 8.76 0.09 -10.85
CA GLN A 103 7.81 0.75 -11.74
C GLN A 103 6.98 -0.30 -12.46
N LEU A 104 5.65 -0.15 -12.38
CA LEU A 104 4.67 -0.99 -13.04
C LEU A 104 3.94 -0.17 -14.10
N LYS A 105 3.93 -0.63 -15.34
CA LYS A 105 3.27 0.06 -16.46
C LYS A 105 2.03 -0.71 -16.90
N SER A 106 0.95 0.02 -17.20
CA SER A 106 -0.21 -0.54 -17.85
C SER A 106 0.01 -0.69 -19.35
N ALA A 107 -0.54 -1.76 -19.95
CA ALA A 107 -0.65 -1.86 -21.38
C ALA A 107 -1.55 -0.73 -21.95
N ILE A 108 -1.30 -0.34 -23.20
CA ILE A 108 -2.09 0.68 -23.88
C ILE A 108 -3.56 0.23 -23.95
N GLY A 109 -4.46 1.11 -23.51
CA GLY A 109 -5.91 0.84 -23.51
C GLY A 109 -6.42 0.06 -22.31
N GLN A 110 -5.56 -0.34 -21.36
CA GLN A 110 -5.99 -0.94 -20.11
C GLN A 110 -6.75 0.10 -19.25
N LYS A 111 -7.80 -0.36 -18.56
CA LYS A 111 -8.50 0.49 -17.58
C LYS A 111 -7.53 0.94 -16.48
N ARG A 112 -7.75 2.16 -15.93
CA ARG A 112 -6.98 2.62 -14.77
C ARG A 112 -7.14 1.63 -13.61
N PRO A 113 -6.06 1.21 -12.95
CA PRO A 113 -6.15 0.26 -11.85
C PRO A 113 -6.63 0.92 -10.55
N VAL A 114 -7.16 0.10 -9.65
CA VAL A 114 -7.29 0.43 -8.23
C VAL A 114 -6.03 -0.04 -7.52
N CYS A 115 -5.34 0.90 -6.86
CA CYS A 115 -4.12 0.64 -6.10
C CYS A 115 -4.44 0.71 -4.60
N PHE A 116 -4.28 -0.40 -3.88
CA PHE A 116 -4.57 -0.47 -2.45
C PHE A 116 -3.33 -0.21 -1.60
N GLY A 117 -3.32 0.93 -0.90
CA GLY A 117 -2.33 1.28 0.10
C GLY A 117 -2.71 0.75 1.48
N MET A 118 -1.93 -0.18 2.00
CA MET A 118 -2.20 -0.90 3.25
C MET A 118 -0.97 -1.00 4.14
N PRO A 119 -1.15 -1.12 5.47
CA PRO A 119 -0.02 -1.37 6.37
C PRO A 119 0.64 -2.71 6.06
N PHE A 120 1.95 -2.71 5.78
CA PHE A 120 2.70 -3.93 5.44
C PHE A 120 2.91 -4.85 6.65
N ASP A 121 2.79 -4.35 7.88
CA ASP A 121 2.87 -5.18 9.08
C ASP A 121 1.65 -6.07 9.32
N GLY A 122 0.70 -6.07 8.37
CA GLY A 122 -0.39 -7.02 8.27
C GLY A 122 -1.54 -6.83 9.26
N ARG A 123 -2.38 -7.85 9.32
CA ARG A 123 -3.60 -7.90 10.13
C ARG A 123 -3.47 -8.94 11.24
N THR A 124 -4.05 -8.67 12.43
CA THR A 124 -3.95 -9.55 13.59
C THR A 124 -5.26 -9.75 14.35
N ARG A 125 -6.27 -8.91 14.09
CA ARG A 125 -7.53 -8.91 14.88
C ARG A 125 -8.76 -9.28 14.07
N THR A 126 -8.82 -8.84 12.82
CA THR A 126 -9.98 -9.04 11.95
C THR A 126 -9.57 -9.73 10.66
N ALA A 127 -10.40 -10.64 10.16
CA ALA A 127 -10.16 -11.38 8.94
C ALA A 127 -10.00 -10.43 7.75
N PRO A 128 -8.90 -10.52 6.97
CA PRO A 128 -8.70 -9.68 5.78
C PRO A 128 -9.70 -10.02 4.68
N ILE A 129 -10.29 -8.98 4.08
CA ILE A 129 -11.24 -9.12 2.96
C ILE A 129 -10.64 -8.65 1.64
N TYR A 130 -9.66 -7.74 1.68
CA TYR A 130 -9.08 -7.12 0.48
C TYR A 130 -8.57 -8.10 -0.59
N PRO A 131 -8.01 -9.31 -0.28
CA PRO A 131 -7.61 -10.23 -1.35
C PRO A 131 -8.81 -10.77 -2.12
N LEU A 132 -9.91 -11.03 -1.41
CA LEU A 132 -11.16 -11.49 -2.03
C LEU A 132 -11.85 -10.36 -2.79
N THR A 133 -11.83 -9.14 -2.23
CA THR A 133 -12.28 -7.92 -2.92
C THR A 133 -11.55 -7.74 -4.24
N ALA A 134 -10.23 -7.92 -4.27
CA ALA A 134 -9.44 -7.86 -5.50
C ALA A 134 -9.93 -8.88 -6.53
N LEU A 135 -10.22 -10.13 -6.13
CA LEU A 135 -10.73 -11.17 -7.05
C LEU A 135 -12.11 -10.83 -7.63
N VAL A 136 -13.01 -10.25 -6.84
CA VAL A 136 -14.31 -9.78 -7.35
C VAL A 136 -14.13 -8.63 -8.35
N LEU A 137 -13.31 -7.63 -8.02
CA LEU A 137 -13.01 -6.52 -8.93
C LEU A 137 -12.38 -7.01 -10.25
N LEU A 138 -11.41 -7.91 -10.17
CA LEU A 138 -10.79 -8.52 -11.34
C LEU A 138 -11.81 -9.26 -12.22
N SER A 139 -12.78 -9.96 -11.62
CA SER A 139 -13.82 -10.68 -12.38
C SER A 139 -14.73 -9.76 -13.20
N THR A 140 -14.75 -8.46 -12.91
CA THR A 140 -15.44 -7.42 -13.71
C THR A 140 -14.50 -6.71 -14.69
N GLY A 141 -13.25 -7.15 -14.80
CA GLY A 141 -12.24 -6.53 -15.63
C GLY A 141 -11.66 -5.23 -15.06
N GLN A 142 -11.75 -5.02 -13.74
CA GLN A 142 -11.10 -3.91 -13.04
C GLN A 142 -9.69 -4.32 -12.61
N PRO A 143 -8.60 -3.71 -13.15
CA PRO A 143 -7.24 -4.04 -12.75
C PRO A 143 -6.94 -3.60 -11.31
N ILE A 144 -6.12 -4.38 -10.61
CA ILE A 144 -5.78 -4.20 -9.20
C ILE A 144 -4.28 -4.24 -9.00
N VAL A 145 -3.77 -3.27 -8.24
CA VAL A 145 -2.40 -3.27 -7.74
C VAL A 145 -2.42 -3.36 -6.23
N LEU A 146 -1.81 -4.40 -5.73
CA LEU A 146 -1.54 -4.61 -4.31
C LEU A 146 -0.05 -4.46 -4.06
N GLN A 147 0.30 -4.12 -2.84
CA GLN A 147 1.67 -4.07 -2.39
C GLN A 147 1.77 -4.58 -0.96
N GLY A 148 2.93 -5.13 -0.61
CA GLY A 148 3.13 -5.70 0.71
C GLY A 148 4.52 -6.27 0.87
N GLY A 149 4.79 -6.82 2.04
CA GLY A 149 6.06 -7.44 2.37
C GLY A 149 5.87 -8.78 3.07
N ARG A 150 6.97 -9.31 3.57
CA ARG A 150 6.94 -10.41 4.54
C ARG A 150 6.36 -9.93 5.87
N ARG A 151 6.08 -10.86 6.79
CA ARG A 151 5.75 -10.48 8.18
C ARG A 151 6.84 -9.58 8.74
N MET A 152 6.42 -8.44 9.27
CA MET A 152 7.35 -7.42 9.73
C MET A 152 6.85 -6.72 11.00
N PRO A 153 7.74 -6.06 11.73
CA PRO A 153 7.35 -5.24 12.89
C PRO A 153 6.38 -4.12 12.45
N VAL A 154 5.46 -3.72 13.33
CA VAL A 154 5.36 -4.02 14.77
C VAL A 154 4.40 -5.17 15.04
N LYS A 155 3.44 -5.44 14.13
CA LYS A 155 2.37 -6.40 14.38
C LYS A 155 2.75 -7.84 14.04
N TYR A 156 3.63 -8.05 13.06
CA TYR A 156 3.90 -9.39 12.49
C TYR A 156 2.63 -10.12 12.05
N GLY A 157 1.65 -9.34 11.60
CA GLY A 157 0.34 -9.86 11.17
C GLY A 157 0.40 -10.60 9.84
N ILE A 158 -0.73 -11.19 9.47
CA ILE A 158 -0.88 -11.91 8.20
C ILE A 158 -0.74 -10.95 7.01
N THR A 159 -0.02 -11.37 5.98
CA THR A 159 0.33 -10.57 4.81
C THR A 159 -0.48 -10.93 3.57
N ALA A 160 -0.47 -10.06 2.56
CA ALA A 160 -1.12 -10.32 1.28
C ALA A 160 -0.59 -11.58 0.60
N GLU A 161 0.74 -11.75 0.60
CA GLU A 161 1.40 -12.91 -0.01
C GLU A 161 0.93 -14.22 0.63
N GLU A 162 0.93 -14.29 1.98
CA GLU A 162 0.50 -15.50 2.69
C GLU A 162 -0.98 -15.82 2.44
N LEU A 163 -1.85 -14.79 2.35
CA LEU A 163 -3.27 -14.98 2.07
C LEU A 163 -3.49 -15.54 0.65
N PHE A 164 -2.87 -14.97 -0.38
CA PHE A 164 -2.97 -15.50 -1.73
C PHE A 164 -2.37 -16.88 -1.86
N LYS A 165 -1.21 -17.14 -1.24
CA LYS A 165 -0.59 -18.46 -1.19
C LYS A 165 -1.50 -19.51 -0.57
N SER A 166 -2.23 -19.18 0.49
CA SER A 166 -3.19 -20.10 1.14
C SER A 166 -4.39 -20.45 0.26
N LEU A 167 -4.68 -19.63 -0.77
CA LEU A 167 -5.67 -19.89 -1.82
C LEU A 167 -5.09 -20.65 -3.03
N GLY A 168 -3.80 -21.00 -2.99
CA GLY A 168 -3.09 -21.67 -4.08
C GLY A 168 -2.41 -20.74 -5.09
N LEU A 169 -2.44 -19.43 -4.87
CA LEU A 169 -1.82 -18.43 -5.73
C LEU A 169 -0.55 -17.86 -5.08
N GLU A 170 0.62 -18.43 -5.40
CA GLU A 170 1.91 -17.95 -4.89
C GLU A 170 2.48 -16.86 -5.78
N LEU A 171 2.40 -15.60 -5.33
CA LEU A 171 2.86 -14.42 -6.08
C LEU A 171 4.31 -14.01 -5.76
N LYS A 172 4.93 -14.63 -4.77
CA LYS A 172 6.35 -14.45 -4.44
C LYS A 172 7.27 -15.05 -5.51
N GLY A 173 8.49 -14.46 -5.65
CA GLY A 173 9.53 -14.95 -6.55
C GLY A 173 9.30 -14.61 -8.02
N LEU A 174 8.32 -13.81 -8.36
CA LEU A 174 8.16 -13.23 -9.70
C LEU A 174 9.14 -12.08 -9.88
N THR A 175 9.74 -11.98 -11.08
CA THR A 175 10.49 -10.77 -11.47
C THR A 175 9.52 -9.63 -11.77
N MET A 176 10.01 -8.38 -11.79
CA MET A 176 9.15 -7.24 -12.16
C MET A 176 8.55 -7.38 -13.57
N ASP A 177 9.30 -7.92 -14.53
CA ASP A 177 8.77 -8.19 -15.88
C ASP A 177 7.64 -9.23 -15.86
N GLN A 178 7.74 -10.26 -15.03
CA GLN A 178 6.68 -11.26 -14.86
C GLN A 178 5.46 -10.66 -14.16
N VAL A 179 5.66 -9.79 -13.16
CA VAL A 179 4.56 -9.05 -12.50
C VAL A 179 3.86 -8.14 -13.51
N GLU A 180 4.62 -7.39 -14.32
CA GLU A 180 4.04 -6.51 -15.35
C GLU A 180 3.29 -7.30 -16.43
N ALA A 181 3.86 -8.41 -16.89
CA ALA A 181 3.17 -9.31 -17.83
C ALA A 181 1.87 -9.88 -17.21
N GLY A 182 1.92 -10.34 -15.97
CA GLY A 182 0.74 -10.82 -15.24
C GLY A 182 -0.32 -9.74 -15.06
N PHE A 183 0.08 -8.54 -14.72
CA PHE A 183 -0.80 -7.39 -14.60
C PHE A 183 -1.48 -7.04 -15.92
N ASN A 184 -0.72 -6.99 -17.00
CA ASN A 184 -1.25 -6.67 -18.32
C ASN A 184 -2.17 -7.75 -18.89
N ASN A 185 -1.94 -9.03 -18.56
CA ASN A 185 -2.73 -10.14 -19.06
C ASN A 185 -3.94 -10.49 -18.18
N ASN A 186 -3.80 -10.37 -16.85
CA ASN A 186 -4.78 -10.84 -15.88
C ASN A 186 -5.30 -9.72 -14.95
N GLY A 187 -4.77 -8.52 -15.04
CA GLY A 187 -5.18 -7.38 -14.24
C GLY A 187 -4.66 -7.34 -12.80
N LEU A 188 -3.93 -8.34 -12.32
CA LEU A 188 -3.42 -8.39 -10.94
C LEU A 188 -1.90 -8.17 -10.88
N ALA A 189 -1.49 -7.22 -10.04
CA ALA A 189 -0.10 -7.11 -9.58
C ALA A 189 -0.03 -7.16 -8.06
N LEU A 190 0.93 -7.91 -7.54
CA LEU A 190 1.41 -7.81 -6.17
C LEU A 190 2.87 -7.37 -6.19
N ILE A 191 3.12 -6.14 -5.72
CA ILE A 191 4.50 -5.66 -5.50
C ILE A 191 4.96 -6.18 -4.15
N TYR A 192 5.79 -7.22 -4.18
CA TYR A 192 6.33 -7.85 -2.97
C TYR A 192 7.67 -7.20 -2.60
N GLN A 193 7.69 -6.39 -1.55
CA GLN A 193 8.82 -5.53 -1.18
C GLN A 193 10.17 -6.25 -1.12
N PRO A 194 10.30 -7.46 -0.52
CA PRO A 194 11.59 -8.17 -0.48
C PRO A 194 12.21 -8.45 -1.85
N ASP A 195 11.38 -8.76 -2.84
CA ASP A 195 11.83 -9.12 -4.19
C ASP A 195 11.96 -7.88 -5.09
N HIS A 196 11.04 -6.91 -4.96
CA HIS A 196 10.91 -5.81 -5.91
C HIS A 196 11.44 -4.47 -5.41
N PHE A 197 11.61 -4.30 -4.09
CA PHE A 197 12.14 -3.05 -3.53
C PHE A 197 13.11 -3.33 -2.36
N PRO A 198 14.25 -3.99 -2.63
CA PRO A 198 15.21 -4.39 -1.59
C PRO A 198 15.78 -3.21 -0.81
N LEU A 199 15.84 -2.00 -1.39
CA LEU A 199 16.25 -0.80 -0.66
C LEU A 199 15.29 -0.48 0.49
N ALA A 200 13.99 -0.51 0.25
CA ALA A 200 12.99 -0.32 1.30
C ALA A 200 12.96 -1.49 2.30
N GLU A 201 13.14 -2.72 1.82
CA GLU A 201 13.23 -3.92 2.66
C GLU A 201 14.39 -3.85 3.66
N SER A 202 15.51 -3.24 3.29
CA SER A 202 16.68 -3.09 4.16
C SER A 202 16.39 -2.29 5.45
N LEU A 203 15.31 -1.51 5.48
CA LEU A 203 14.92 -0.70 6.63
C LEU A 203 14.09 -1.47 7.67
N ILE A 204 13.68 -2.69 7.38
CA ILE A 204 12.83 -3.48 8.29
C ILE A 204 13.58 -3.85 9.57
N SER A 205 14.91 -4.09 9.50
CA SER A 205 15.74 -4.32 10.69
C SER A 205 15.72 -3.14 11.66
N TYR A 206 15.84 -1.91 11.15
CA TYR A 206 15.75 -0.71 11.99
C TYR A 206 14.38 -0.55 12.64
N ARG A 207 13.31 -0.88 11.89
CA ARG A 207 11.94 -0.85 12.41
C ARG A 207 11.74 -1.85 13.55
N ASP A 208 12.38 -3.02 13.45
CA ASP A 208 12.38 -4.05 14.49
C ASP A 208 13.15 -3.59 15.73
N GLU A 209 14.39 -3.18 15.56
CA GLU A 209 15.25 -2.70 16.65
C GLU A 209 14.63 -1.52 17.41
N ILE A 210 14.00 -0.57 16.72
CA ILE A 210 13.29 0.56 17.32
C ILE A 210 12.01 0.10 18.05
N GLY A 211 11.42 -1.02 17.66
CA GLY A 211 10.16 -1.54 18.18
C GLY A 211 8.97 -0.60 17.96
N LYS A 212 9.06 0.27 16.97
CA LYS A 212 8.04 1.26 16.63
C LYS A 212 7.88 1.39 15.13
N ARG A 213 6.65 1.71 14.70
CA ARG A 213 6.38 2.04 13.30
C ARG A 213 6.93 3.44 12.99
N PRO A 214 7.96 3.57 12.14
CA PRO A 214 8.51 4.89 11.79
C PRO A 214 7.56 5.63 10.82
N PRO A 215 7.75 6.94 10.59
CA PRO A 215 6.95 7.69 9.60
C PRO A 215 7.02 7.13 8.19
N LEU A 216 8.12 6.49 7.81
CA LEU A 216 8.28 5.76 6.56
C LEU A 216 7.17 4.73 6.31
N ALA A 217 6.62 4.13 7.37
CA ALA A 217 5.48 3.22 7.25
C ALA A 217 4.20 3.90 6.75
N SER A 218 4.15 5.24 6.72
CA SER A 218 3.05 5.95 6.06
C SER A 218 3.11 5.80 4.53
N LEU A 219 4.31 5.60 3.98
CA LEU A 219 4.48 5.40 2.53
C LEU A 219 3.83 4.09 2.06
N GLU A 220 3.75 3.08 2.92
CA GLU A 220 3.02 1.83 2.65
C GLU A 220 1.55 2.09 2.27
N LEU A 221 0.97 3.19 2.77
CA LEU A 221 -0.41 3.59 2.56
C LEU A 221 -0.58 4.58 1.39
N LEU A 222 0.47 5.31 1.04
CA LEU A 222 0.41 6.48 0.17
C LEU A 222 1.12 6.28 -1.17
N TRP A 223 1.95 5.23 -1.29
CA TRP A 223 2.72 4.94 -2.49
C TRP A 223 2.09 3.80 -3.29
N THR A 224 2.29 3.82 -4.60
CA THR A 224 2.07 2.69 -5.50
C THR A 224 3.18 2.64 -6.55
N ALA A 225 3.54 1.42 -6.97
CA ALA A 225 4.47 1.22 -8.07
C ALA A 225 3.89 1.56 -9.44
N HIS A 226 2.56 1.64 -9.57
CA HIS A 226 1.90 1.88 -10.84
C HIS A 226 2.23 3.28 -11.38
N GLN A 227 2.64 3.30 -12.65
CA GLN A 227 2.92 4.54 -13.39
C GLN A 227 1.70 4.93 -14.22
N GLY A 228 1.33 6.21 -14.18
CA GLY A 228 0.17 6.71 -14.90
C GLY A 228 -1.07 6.86 -14.04
N GLU A 229 -2.23 7.02 -14.68
CA GLU A 229 -3.49 7.24 -13.97
C GLU A 229 -3.95 6.00 -13.21
N HIS A 230 -4.31 6.17 -11.95
CA HIS A 230 -4.84 5.12 -11.07
C HIS A 230 -5.80 5.72 -10.05
N LEU A 231 -6.55 4.87 -9.37
CA LEU A 231 -7.32 5.21 -8.19
C LEU A 231 -6.56 4.69 -6.97
N LEU A 232 -5.97 5.59 -6.18
CA LEU A 232 -5.28 5.20 -4.95
C LEU A 232 -6.31 5.08 -3.81
N VAL A 233 -6.32 3.95 -3.12
CA VAL A 233 -7.12 3.73 -1.92
C VAL A 233 -6.19 3.63 -0.72
N SER A 234 -6.29 4.56 0.22
CA SER A 234 -5.42 4.64 1.40
C SER A 234 -6.20 4.42 2.69
N GLY A 235 -5.78 3.44 3.48
CA GLY A 235 -6.35 3.19 4.81
C GLY A 235 -5.84 4.18 5.86
N PHE A 236 -6.66 4.53 6.85
CA PHE A 236 -6.23 5.32 8.00
C PHE A 236 -6.93 4.88 9.30
N VAL A 237 -6.38 5.29 10.45
CA VAL A 237 -6.97 5.06 11.77
C VAL A 237 -7.47 6.35 12.39
N HIS A 238 -6.68 7.41 12.32
CA HIS A 238 -6.94 8.68 13.01
C HIS A 238 -7.07 9.84 12.02
N PRO A 239 -8.11 10.70 12.15
CA PRO A 239 -8.34 11.84 11.25
C PRO A 239 -7.14 12.78 11.03
N PRO A 240 -6.31 13.10 12.04
CA PRO A 240 -5.11 13.93 11.79
C PRO A 240 -4.10 13.27 10.84
N THR A 241 -4.07 11.93 10.76
CA THR A 241 -3.24 11.21 9.80
C THR A 241 -3.82 11.30 8.40
N GLU A 242 -5.14 11.17 8.27
CA GLU A 242 -5.86 11.36 7.01
C GLU A 242 -5.59 12.74 6.41
N ASN A 243 -5.74 13.81 7.21
CA ASN A 243 -5.55 15.19 6.74
C ASN A 243 -4.12 15.43 6.23
N ARG A 244 -3.11 14.86 6.88
CA ARG A 244 -1.72 14.93 6.40
C ARG A 244 -1.52 14.14 5.11
N ALA A 245 -2.12 12.95 5.02
CA ALA A 245 -2.08 12.13 3.82
C ALA A 245 -2.65 12.86 2.60
N TRP A 246 -3.81 13.52 2.74
CA TRP A 246 -4.41 14.29 1.66
C TRP A 246 -3.49 15.38 1.15
N LYS A 247 -2.97 16.21 2.06
CA LYS A 247 -2.07 17.31 1.70
C LYS A 247 -0.77 16.79 1.06
N ALA A 248 -0.23 15.69 1.55
CA ALA A 248 0.97 15.10 0.98
C ALA A 248 0.71 14.56 -0.44
N LEU A 249 -0.41 13.87 -0.65
CA LEU A 249 -0.79 13.32 -1.95
C LEU A 249 -1.17 14.42 -2.95
N GLU A 250 -1.84 15.48 -2.51
CA GLU A 250 -2.10 16.67 -3.32
C GLU A 250 -0.79 17.30 -3.80
N LEU A 251 0.17 17.54 -2.91
CA LEU A 251 1.50 18.05 -3.24
C LEU A 251 2.29 17.09 -4.15
N ALA A 252 2.05 15.79 -4.04
CA ALA A 252 2.63 14.76 -4.88
C ALA A 252 1.94 14.63 -6.25
N GLY A 253 0.87 15.38 -6.51
CA GLY A 253 0.14 15.40 -7.77
C GLY A 253 -0.85 14.26 -7.97
N GLU A 254 -1.27 13.57 -6.88
CA GLU A 254 -2.31 12.54 -6.96
C GLU A 254 -3.67 13.16 -7.31
N LYS A 255 -4.31 12.64 -8.35
CA LYS A 255 -5.56 13.18 -8.89
C LYS A 255 -6.81 12.44 -8.42
N SER A 256 -6.67 11.17 -8.07
CA SER A 256 -7.79 10.28 -7.77
C SER A 256 -7.47 9.44 -6.53
N LEU A 257 -8.12 9.78 -5.44
CA LEU A 257 -7.79 9.25 -4.13
C LEU A 257 -9.07 8.91 -3.34
N ILE A 258 -9.05 7.77 -2.67
CA ILE A 258 -10.01 7.42 -1.64
C ILE A 258 -9.25 7.19 -0.34
N THR A 259 -9.66 7.84 0.74
CA THR A 259 -9.20 7.50 2.09
C THR A 259 -10.28 6.77 2.87
N VAL A 260 -9.90 5.74 3.60
CA VAL A 260 -10.84 4.84 4.29
C VAL A 260 -10.46 4.68 5.74
N LYS A 261 -11.38 4.94 6.66
CA LYS A 261 -11.24 4.54 8.07
C LYS A 261 -11.52 3.04 8.20
N GLY A 262 -10.60 2.27 7.63
CA GLY A 262 -10.75 0.83 7.51
C GLY A 262 -10.38 0.05 8.78
N LEU A 263 -10.64 -1.25 8.74
CA LEU A 263 -10.31 -2.18 9.81
C LEU A 263 -8.78 -2.24 9.98
N GLU A 264 -8.30 -1.95 11.17
CA GLU A 264 -6.87 -1.89 11.52
C GLU A 264 -6.03 -0.90 10.68
N GLY A 265 -6.65 0.08 10.03
CA GLY A 265 -5.99 1.03 9.16
C GLY A 265 -5.69 0.50 7.75
N SER A 266 -6.31 -0.61 7.38
CA SER A 266 -6.30 -1.14 6.01
C SER A 266 -7.40 -0.52 5.16
N THR A 267 -7.57 -1.02 3.96
CA THR A 267 -8.64 -0.64 3.04
C THR A 267 -9.94 -1.42 3.25
N ASP A 268 -9.96 -2.40 4.18
CA ASP A 268 -11.16 -3.19 4.47
C ASP A 268 -12.20 -2.37 5.24
N LEU A 269 -13.40 -2.30 4.68
CA LEU A 269 -14.54 -1.58 5.23
C LEU A 269 -15.21 -2.41 6.34
N PRO A 270 -15.49 -1.81 7.51
CA PRO A 270 -16.24 -2.49 8.56
C PRO A 270 -17.69 -2.76 8.13
N ILE A 271 -18.26 -3.87 8.62
CA ILE A 271 -19.69 -4.16 8.51
C ILE A 271 -20.44 -3.96 9.83
N SER A 272 -19.72 -3.82 10.95
CA SER A 272 -20.28 -3.63 12.29
C SER A 272 -20.70 -2.20 12.60
N ARG A 273 -20.35 -1.25 11.76
CA ARG A 273 -20.60 0.18 11.94
C ARG A 273 -20.58 0.92 10.61
N ALA A 274 -20.99 2.19 10.64
CA ALA A 274 -20.82 3.08 9.50
C ALA A 274 -19.33 3.17 9.07
N CYS A 275 -19.10 3.11 7.78
CA CYS A 275 -17.79 3.32 7.19
C CYS A 275 -17.61 4.80 6.83
N VAL A 276 -16.56 5.42 7.38
CA VAL A 276 -16.18 6.79 7.07
C VAL A 276 -15.06 6.76 6.05
N MET A 277 -15.26 7.44 4.94
CA MET A 277 -14.27 7.56 3.87
C MET A 277 -14.34 8.94 3.24
N SER A 278 -13.34 9.29 2.44
CA SER A 278 -13.40 10.47 1.60
C SER A 278 -12.97 10.11 0.20
N TRP A 279 -13.72 10.64 -0.75
CA TRP A 279 -13.44 10.51 -2.17
C TRP A 279 -12.94 11.85 -2.69
N VAL A 280 -11.70 11.88 -3.14
CA VAL A 280 -11.12 13.09 -3.74
C VAL A 280 -11.26 13.01 -5.25
N GLN A 281 -12.07 13.91 -5.81
CA GLN A 281 -12.24 14.08 -7.24
C GLN A 281 -11.82 15.49 -7.60
N ALA A 282 -10.96 15.64 -8.62
CA ALA A 282 -10.46 16.95 -9.07
C ALA A 282 -9.94 17.83 -7.92
N GLY A 283 -9.27 17.23 -6.92
CA GLY A 283 -8.70 17.95 -5.78
C GLY A 283 -9.69 18.33 -4.68
N GLN A 284 -10.98 17.99 -4.82
CA GLN A 284 -12.00 18.28 -3.80
C GLN A 284 -12.39 17.00 -3.05
N PRO A 285 -12.18 16.93 -1.72
CA PRO A 285 -12.59 15.80 -0.92
C PRO A 285 -14.09 15.86 -0.63
N GLU A 286 -14.81 14.80 -1.00
CA GLU A 286 -16.17 14.55 -0.57
C GLU A 286 -16.16 13.53 0.57
N ARG A 287 -16.78 13.86 1.71
CA ARG A 287 -16.90 12.95 2.84
C ARG A 287 -18.10 12.04 2.63
N LEU A 288 -17.85 10.75 2.60
CA LEU A 288 -18.85 9.70 2.50
C LEU A 288 -19.01 8.98 3.85
N VAL A 289 -20.24 8.75 4.25
CA VAL A 289 -20.58 7.91 5.40
C VAL A 289 -21.54 6.83 4.90
N LEU A 290 -21.03 5.62 4.77
CA LEU A 290 -21.76 4.50 4.20
C LEU A 290 -22.21 3.56 5.31
N HIS A 291 -23.49 3.16 5.29
CA HIS A 291 -24.07 2.29 6.29
C HIS A 291 -24.32 0.89 5.74
N PRO A 292 -23.65 -0.15 6.26
CA PRO A 292 -23.87 -1.54 5.81
C PRO A 292 -25.35 -1.99 5.93
N ARG A 293 -26.10 -1.41 6.86
CA ARG A 293 -27.54 -1.70 7.06
C ARG A 293 -28.39 -1.37 5.84
N ASP A 294 -28.05 -0.29 5.14
CA ASP A 294 -28.81 0.19 3.97
C ASP A 294 -28.75 -0.81 2.80
N HIS A 295 -27.77 -1.71 2.83
CA HIS A 295 -27.53 -2.72 1.80
C HIS A 295 -27.64 -4.17 2.33
N GLY A 296 -28.21 -4.35 3.53
CA GLY A 296 -28.35 -5.68 4.13
C GLY A 296 -27.01 -6.36 4.45
N CYS A 297 -25.94 -5.57 4.67
CA CYS A 297 -24.58 -6.07 4.93
C CYS A 297 -24.14 -5.85 6.39
N PHE A 298 -25.04 -5.43 7.29
CA PHE A 298 -24.68 -5.18 8.68
C PHE A 298 -24.59 -6.48 9.48
N ASP A 299 -23.42 -6.70 10.10
CA ASP A 299 -23.15 -7.80 11.03
C ASP A 299 -21.91 -7.45 11.89
N GLN A 300 -21.41 -8.39 12.70
CA GLN A 300 -20.14 -8.25 13.40
C GLN A 300 -18.98 -8.42 12.42
N ASP A 301 -17.92 -7.61 12.60
CA ASP A 301 -16.68 -7.81 11.86
C ASP A 301 -16.08 -9.16 12.23
N ILE A 302 -15.65 -9.94 11.24
CA ILE A 302 -15.15 -11.31 11.43
C ILE A 302 -13.75 -11.26 12.05
N GLU A 303 -13.56 -11.99 13.15
CA GLU A 303 -12.25 -12.09 13.81
C GLU A 303 -11.26 -12.90 12.99
N TRP A 304 -9.99 -12.49 13.06
CA TRP A 304 -8.87 -13.27 12.56
C TRP A 304 -8.51 -14.37 13.56
N ASN A 305 -8.48 -15.61 13.12
CA ASN A 305 -8.03 -16.75 13.95
C ASN A 305 -6.70 -17.31 13.42
N ASN A 306 -6.75 -17.97 12.27
CA ASN A 306 -5.58 -18.57 11.61
C ASN A 306 -5.82 -18.64 10.09
N ILE A 307 -4.77 -18.98 9.36
CA ILE A 307 -4.79 -19.00 7.90
C ILE A 307 -5.62 -20.16 7.32
N GLU A 308 -5.65 -21.30 7.99
CA GLU A 308 -6.40 -22.49 7.54
C GLU A 308 -7.90 -22.22 7.58
N GLN A 309 -8.39 -21.65 8.68
CA GLN A 309 -9.79 -21.27 8.81
C GLN A 309 -10.15 -20.17 7.81
N TRP A 310 -9.29 -19.15 7.69
CA TRP A 310 -9.52 -18.05 6.76
C TRP A 310 -9.59 -18.57 5.32
N SER A 311 -8.65 -19.42 4.87
CA SER A 311 -8.61 -19.97 3.52
C SER A 311 -9.90 -20.74 3.19
N LYS A 312 -10.36 -21.58 4.12
CA LYS A 312 -11.65 -22.29 3.96
C LYS A 312 -12.81 -21.32 3.80
N GLN A 313 -12.94 -20.35 4.70
CA GLN A 313 -14.01 -19.34 4.68
C GLN A 313 -13.92 -18.45 3.42
N ALA A 314 -12.72 -18.14 2.96
CA ALA A 314 -12.47 -17.38 1.75
C ALA A 314 -12.98 -18.12 0.50
N LEU A 315 -12.66 -19.41 0.35
CA LEU A 315 -13.18 -20.23 -0.74
C LEU A 315 -14.70 -20.39 -0.69
N GLU A 316 -15.29 -20.47 0.48
CA GLU A 316 -16.74 -20.44 0.66
C GLU A 316 -17.33 -19.10 0.21
N ALA A 317 -16.70 -17.97 0.59
CA ALA A 317 -17.15 -16.62 0.25
C ALA A 317 -17.11 -16.34 -1.25
N LEU A 318 -16.09 -16.83 -1.97
CA LEU A 318 -16.01 -16.73 -3.43
C LEU A 318 -17.14 -17.47 -4.16
N ASN A 319 -17.87 -18.34 -3.44
CA ASN A 319 -19.09 -19.03 -3.90
C ASN A 319 -20.34 -18.52 -3.18
N ASN A 320 -20.31 -17.28 -2.69
CA ASN A 320 -21.42 -16.62 -1.96
C ASN A 320 -21.90 -17.38 -0.72
N ARG A 321 -21.01 -18.00 0.03
CA ARG A 321 -21.32 -18.80 1.23
C ARG A 321 -20.36 -18.48 2.37
N GLY A 322 -20.73 -18.83 3.58
CA GLY A 322 -19.88 -18.69 4.76
C GLY A 322 -19.80 -17.24 5.28
N PRO A 323 -19.09 -17.04 6.41
CA PRO A 323 -19.12 -15.77 7.15
C PRO A 323 -18.43 -14.61 6.43
N LEU A 324 -17.49 -14.86 5.51
CA LEU A 324 -16.80 -13.80 4.78
C LEU A 324 -17.58 -13.31 3.54
N SER A 325 -18.69 -13.96 3.14
CA SER A 325 -19.44 -13.56 1.92
C SER A 325 -20.07 -12.18 2.06
N GLN A 326 -20.64 -11.86 3.21
CA GLN A 326 -21.29 -10.57 3.44
C GLN A 326 -20.29 -9.41 3.52
N PRO A 327 -19.18 -9.49 4.32
CA PRO A 327 -18.13 -8.50 4.25
C PRO A 327 -17.53 -8.34 2.85
N LEU A 328 -17.38 -9.44 2.11
CA LEU A 328 -16.86 -9.42 0.73
C LEU A 328 -17.79 -8.66 -0.21
N ARG A 329 -19.10 -8.97 -0.17
CA ARG A 329 -20.11 -8.27 -0.97
C ARG A 329 -20.10 -6.76 -0.70
N TRP A 330 -20.02 -6.38 0.58
CA TRP A 330 -19.96 -4.98 1.01
C TRP A 330 -18.70 -4.27 0.49
N ASN A 331 -17.54 -4.85 0.72
CA ASN A 331 -16.26 -4.27 0.30
C ASN A 331 -16.16 -4.18 -1.23
N ALA A 332 -16.40 -5.29 -1.91
CA ALA A 332 -16.32 -5.34 -3.37
C ALA A 332 -17.33 -4.40 -4.04
N GLY A 333 -18.57 -4.39 -3.57
CA GLY A 333 -19.62 -3.51 -4.10
C GLY A 333 -19.27 -2.04 -3.93
N THR A 334 -18.74 -1.64 -2.78
CA THR A 334 -18.28 -0.27 -2.57
C THR A 334 -17.17 0.11 -3.54
N TYR A 335 -16.17 -0.74 -3.73
CA TYR A 335 -15.06 -0.43 -4.63
C TYR A 335 -15.43 -0.55 -6.11
N LEU A 336 -16.40 -1.37 -6.50
CA LEU A 336 -16.97 -1.36 -7.85
C LEU A 336 -17.61 -0.01 -8.18
N TRP A 337 -18.40 0.53 -7.27
CA TRP A 337 -18.96 1.87 -7.43
C TRP A 337 -17.87 2.94 -7.48
N LEU A 338 -16.99 2.99 -6.51
CA LEU A 338 -15.96 4.04 -6.42
C LEU A 338 -14.92 3.98 -7.54
N SER A 339 -14.73 2.84 -8.18
CA SER A 339 -13.89 2.69 -9.38
C SER A 339 -14.60 3.02 -10.68
N GLY A 340 -15.92 3.30 -10.63
CA GLY A 340 -16.73 3.63 -11.79
C GLY A 340 -17.20 2.41 -12.59
N GLN A 341 -17.21 1.20 -11.99
CA GLN A 341 -17.75 -0.01 -12.60
C GLN A 341 -19.28 -0.13 -12.37
N ALA A 342 -19.82 0.60 -11.41
CA ALA A 342 -21.25 0.70 -11.12
C ALA A 342 -21.64 2.17 -10.99
N ASP A 343 -22.88 2.49 -11.37
CA ASP A 343 -23.38 3.87 -11.40
C ASP A 343 -23.61 4.46 -10.02
N ASN A 344 -23.97 3.62 -9.07
CA ASN A 344 -24.18 3.99 -7.66
C ASN A 344 -23.79 2.83 -6.73
N HIS A 345 -23.82 3.10 -5.42
CA HIS A 345 -23.40 2.13 -4.42
C HIS A 345 -24.27 0.87 -4.37
N ALA A 346 -25.59 1.00 -4.53
CA ALA A 346 -26.52 -0.14 -4.54
C ALA A 346 -26.23 -1.06 -5.71
N ASP A 347 -26.07 -0.51 -6.91
CA ASP A 347 -25.69 -1.26 -8.12
C ASP A 347 -24.34 -1.98 -7.94
N GLY A 348 -23.36 -1.32 -7.27
CA GLY A 348 -22.10 -1.94 -6.95
C GLY A 348 -22.23 -3.17 -6.05
N VAL A 349 -23.05 -3.07 -5.00
CA VAL A 349 -23.32 -4.19 -4.08
C VAL A 349 -24.05 -5.33 -4.79
N ASP A 350 -25.02 -5.03 -5.66
CA ASP A 350 -25.74 -6.01 -6.44
C ASP A 350 -24.83 -6.69 -7.49
N GLN A 351 -23.93 -5.94 -8.11
CA GLN A 351 -22.95 -6.48 -9.03
C GLN A 351 -21.96 -7.42 -8.33
N ALA A 352 -21.50 -7.05 -7.14
CA ALA A 352 -20.64 -7.93 -6.33
C ALA A 352 -21.36 -9.23 -5.96
N ASP A 353 -22.63 -9.15 -5.54
CA ASP A 353 -23.45 -10.32 -5.25
C ASP A 353 -23.63 -11.23 -6.47
N ALA A 354 -23.87 -10.64 -7.64
CA ALA A 354 -23.99 -11.37 -8.91
C ALA A 354 -22.67 -12.09 -9.28
N CYS A 355 -21.51 -11.43 -9.11
CA CYS A 355 -20.20 -12.04 -9.33
C CYS A 355 -19.95 -13.25 -8.41
N LEU A 356 -20.36 -13.15 -7.14
CA LEU A 356 -20.20 -14.25 -6.17
C LEU A 356 -21.17 -15.42 -6.49
N LYS A 357 -22.43 -15.12 -6.81
CA LYS A 357 -23.44 -16.12 -7.17
C LYS A 357 -23.12 -16.88 -8.45
N SER A 358 -22.56 -16.20 -9.44
CA SER A 358 -22.15 -16.82 -10.70
C SER A 358 -20.85 -17.63 -10.61
N GLY A 359 -20.07 -17.49 -9.52
CA GLY A 359 -18.76 -18.08 -9.38
C GLY A 359 -17.65 -17.38 -10.18
N ALA A 360 -17.92 -16.19 -10.76
CA ALA A 360 -16.95 -15.45 -11.56
C ALA A 360 -15.67 -15.11 -10.79
N ALA A 361 -15.80 -14.68 -9.53
CA ALA A 361 -14.64 -14.41 -8.68
C ALA A 361 -13.79 -15.65 -8.39
N LYS A 362 -14.41 -16.82 -8.19
CA LYS A 362 -13.70 -18.10 -8.03
C LYS A 362 -12.99 -18.51 -9.32
N ALA A 363 -13.67 -18.38 -10.46
CA ALA A 363 -13.07 -18.66 -11.77
C ALA A 363 -11.85 -17.76 -12.04
N THR A 364 -11.90 -16.49 -11.63
CA THR A 364 -10.75 -15.57 -11.71
C THR A 364 -9.57 -16.06 -10.88
N LEU A 365 -9.80 -16.53 -9.67
CA LEU A 365 -8.74 -17.14 -8.85
C LEU A 365 -8.12 -18.35 -9.57
N ASP A 366 -8.94 -19.24 -10.12
CA ASP A 366 -8.46 -20.43 -10.82
C ASP A 366 -7.62 -20.08 -12.05
N GLN A 367 -8.03 -19.07 -12.83
CA GLN A 367 -7.25 -18.55 -13.95
C GLN A 367 -5.90 -17.99 -13.52
N LEU A 368 -5.85 -17.24 -12.42
CA LEU A 368 -4.60 -16.71 -11.86
C LEU A 368 -3.67 -17.82 -11.39
N ILE A 369 -4.19 -18.88 -10.78
CA ILE A 369 -3.40 -20.05 -10.37
C ILE A 369 -2.81 -20.77 -11.60
N ILE A 370 -3.62 -20.97 -12.65
CA ILE A 370 -3.15 -21.57 -13.91
C ILE A 370 -2.08 -20.68 -14.55
N TRP A 371 -2.32 -19.37 -14.63
CA TRP A 371 -1.30 -18.44 -15.12
C TRP A 371 0.01 -18.56 -14.35
N ARG A 372 -0.08 -18.53 -13.02
CA ARG A 372 1.11 -18.58 -12.15
C ARG A 372 1.90 -19.88 -12.33
N SER A 373 1.23 -21.02 -12.51
CA SER A 373 1.89 -22.32 -12.73
C SER A 373 2.65 -22.39 -14.07
N ASN A 374 2.32 -21.53 -15.02
CA ASN A 374 2.96 -21.46 -16.34
C ASN A 374 4.11 -20.43 -16.40
N VAL A 375 4.26 -19.61 -15.38
CA VAL A 375 5.29 -18.55 -15.30
C VAL A 375 6.46 -19.01 -14.43
N GLY A 376 6.73 -20.25 -14.28
CA GLY A 376 7.76 -20.99 -13.59
C GLY A 376 8.87 -20.23 -12.90
#